data_2740131d7bfa1c2fd61166681a7feaa4
#
_entry.id   2740131d7bfa1c2fd61166681a7feaa4
#
_cell.length_a   1.000
_cell.length_b   1.000
_cell.length_c   1.000
_cell.angle_alpha   90.00
_cell.angle_beta   90.00
_cell.angle_gamma   90.00
#
_symmetry.space_group_name_H-M   'P 1'
#
loop_
_entity.id
_entity.type
_entity.pdbx_description
1 polymer ?
#
loop_
_entity_poly.entity_id
_entity_poly.type
_entity_poly.pdbx_seq_one_letter_code
_entity_poly.pdbx_strand_id
1 'polypeptide(L)'
;IAVAALGHAHPAVTRAIAEQAGRLVHVSNLFHVPSQALLGERLSSATTGGKVFFCNSGTEANEAAIKLVRKWSFDRAGEGRHEIAVLEGSFHGRSYGGLSATAQPKFHQGFEPLLPGFTTVPFGDIGALEAALTDRVCAFFVEPIQGESGVRTHPPGYLAEAAGLCRRKGILLVA
;
A
#
# COMPACT_ATOMS: atom_id res chain seq x y z
N ILE A 1 5.39 11.80 -6.29
CA ILE A 1 5.45 11.33 -7.69
C ILE A 1 4.08 10.78 -8.08
N ALA A 2 3.70 10.89 -9.37
CA ALA A 2 2.50 10.32 -10.00
C ALA A 2 1.14 10.74 -9.39
N VAL A 3 1.03 11.89 -8.73
CA VAL A 3 -0.22 12.37 -8.13
C VAL A 3 -1.12 13.08 -9.16
N ALA A 4 -0.53 13.89 -10.03
CA ALA A 4 -1.26 14.69 -11.03
C ALA A 4 -1.17 14.05 -12.42
N ALA A 5 -1.69 12.83 -12.58
CA ALA A 5 -1.60 12.04 -13.82
C ALA A 5 -2.20 12.72 -15.06
N LEU A 6 -3.19 13.60 -14.87
CA LEU A 6 -3.82 14.39 -15.94
C LEU A 6 -3.19 15.77 -16.13
N GLY A 7 -2.12 16.10 -15.42
CA GLY A 7 -1.49 17.42 -15.39
C GLY A 7 -2.27 18.43 -14.53
N HIS A 8 -1.88 19.69 -14.65
CA HIS A 8 -2.47 20.79 -13.89
C HIS A 8 -3.70 21.37 -14.58
N ALA A 9 -4.71 21.78 -13.78
CA ALA A 9 -5.92 22.46 -14.23
C ALA A 9 -6.66 21.77 -15.38
N HIS A 10 -6.69 20.44 -15.41
CA HIS A 10 -7.44 19.70 -16.43
C HIS A 10 -8.93 20.12 -16.41
N PRO A 11 -9.53 20.56 -17.52
CA PRO A 11 -10.86 21.20 -17.52
C PRO A 11 -11.97 20.32 -16.92
N ALA A 12 -11.94 19.00 -17.18
CA ALA A 12 -12.93 18.09 -16.64
C ALA A 12 -12.81 17.96 -15.11
N VAL A 13 -11.58 17.91 -14.57
CA VAL A 13 -11.34 17.83 -13.12
C VAL A 13 -11.77 19.11 -12.43
N THR A 14 -11.35 20.28 -12.96
CA THR A 14 -11.71 21.60 -12.41
C THR A 14 -13.22 21.78 -12.36
N ARG A 15 -13.93 21.45 -13.44
CA ARG A 15 -15.40 21.53 -13.49
C ARG A 15 -16.05 20.58 -12.47
N ALA A 16 -15.63 19.34 -12.42
CA ALA A 16 -16.20 18.37 -11.48
C ALA A 16 -16.01 18.78 -10.01
N ILE A 17 -14.85 19.37 -9.67
CA ILE A 17 -14.60 19.90 -8.31
C ILE A 17 -15.55 21.06 -8.01
N ALA A 18 -15.68 22.04 -8.93
CA ALA A 18 -16.53 23.19 -8.73
C ALA A 18 -18.01 22.80 -8.58
N GLU A 19 -18.50 21.90 -9.44
CA GLU A 19 -19.88 21.42 -9.39
C GLU A 19 -20.16 20.63 -8.11
N GLN A 20 -19.26 19.74 -7.71
CA GLN A 20 -19.44 18.92 -6.51
C GLN A 20 -19.32 19.77 -5.23
N ALA A 21 -18.39 20.72 -5.18
CA ALA A 21 -18.24 21.63 -4.03
C ALA A 21 -19.49 22.48 -3.80
N GLY A 22 -20.21 22.84 -4.88
CA GLY A 22 -21.50 23.55 -4.78
C GLY A 22 -22.67 22.68 -4.29
N ARG A 23 -22.50 21.36 -4.20
CA ARG A 23 -23.56 20.42 -3.75
C ARG A 23 -23.24 19.82 -2.39
N LEU A 24 -22.05 19.28 -2.22
CA LEU A 24 -21.68 18.54 -1.04
C LEU A 24 -20.15 18.40 -0.96
N VAL A 25 -19.55 18.87 0.15
CA VAL A 25 -18.12 18.73 0.42
C VAL A 25 -17.86 17.53 1.33
N HIS A 26 -18.59 17.40 2.47
CA HIS A 26 -18.37 16.33 3.44
C HIS A 26 -19.62 16.02 4.25
N VAL A 27 -19.88 14.73 4.52
CA VAL A 27 -20.99 14.26 5.36
C VAL A 27 -20.62 13.12 6.31
N SER A 28 -19.37 12.76 6.45
CA SER A 28 -18.89 11.58 7.18
C SER A 28 -19.37 10.22 6.60
N ASN A 29 -18.85 9.13 7.17
CA ASN A 29 -19.26 7.75 6.80
C ASN A 29 -20.61 7.32 7.38
N LEU A 30 -21.33 8.22 8.04
CA LEU A 30 -22.70 7.95 8.52
C LEU A 30 -23.72 8.01 7.37
N PHE A 31 -23.37 8.60 6.25
CA PHE A 31 -24.23 8.79 5.09
C PHE A 31 -23.61 8.24 3.82
N HIS A 32 -24.45 7.78 2.91
CA HIS A 32 -24.01 7.34 1.58
C HIS A 32 -23.80 8.54 0.65
N VAL A 33 -22.63 8.58 0.01
CA VAL A 33 -22.30 9.58 -1.02
C VAL A 33 -22.35 8.90 -2.39
N PRO A 34 -23.27 9.28 -3.29
CA PRO A 34 -23.44 8.60 -4.59
C PRO A 34 -22.18 8.53 -5.44
N SER A 35 -21.40 9.64 -5.50
CA SER A 35 -20.14 9.67 -6.25
C SER A 35 -19.09 8.70 -5.69
N GLN A 36 -19.03 8.53 -4.37
CA GLN A 36 -18.14 7.58 -3.71
C GLN A 36 -18.55 6.13 -4.03
N ALA A 37 -19.85 5.83 -3.96
CA ALA A 37 -20.36 4.50 -4.29
C ALA A 37 -20.07 4.12 -5.75
N LEU A 38 -20.35 5.03 -6.70
CA LEU A 38 -20.07 4.83 -8.12
C LEU A 38 -18.58 4.65 -8.41
N LEU A 39 -17.71 5.43 -7.77
CA LEU A 39 -16.27 5.28 -7.93
C LEU A 39 -15.79 3.94 -7.35
N GLY A 40 -16.32 3.54 -6.18
CA GLY A 40 -16.03 2.24 -5.56
C GLY A 40 -16.39 1.07 -6.47
N GLU A 41 -17.56 1.10 -7.09
CA GLU A 41 -18.02 0.10 -8.07
C GLU A 41 -17.08 0.02 -9.28
N ARG A 42 -16.71 1.17 -9.86
CA ARG A 42 -15.79 1.23 -11.01
C ARG A 42 -14.40 0.69 -10.67
N LEU A 43 -13.84 1.08 -9.53
CA LEU A 43 -12.53 0.59 -9.09
C LEU A 43 -12.55 -0.90 -8.78
N SER A 44 -13.59 -1.39 -8.12
CA SER A 44 -13.78 -2.82 -7.87
C SER A 44 -13.83 -3.61 -9.17
N SER A 45 -14.61 -3.16 -10.15
CA SER A 45 -14.75 -3.81 -11.46
C SER A 45 -13.48 -3.76 -12.31
N ALA A 46 -12.67 -2.70 -12.16
CA ALA A 46 -11.43 -2.51 -12.92
C ALA A 46 -10.22 -3.23 -12.29
N THR A 47 -10.36 -3.78 -11.08
CA THR A 47 -9.27 -4.43 -10.34
C THR A 47 -9.61 -5.88 -9.99
N THR A 48 -9.45 -6.26 -8.73
CA THR A 48 -9.63 -7.64 -8.25
C THR A 48 -11.06 -8.01 -7.91
N GLY A 49 -12.04 -7.12 -8.08
CA GLY A 49 -13.44 -7.34 -7.65
C GLY A 49 -13.66 -7.19 -6.14
N GLY A 50 -12.67 -6.67 -5.42
CA GLY A 50 -12.73 -6.48 -3.98
C GLY A 50 -13.49 -5.22 -3.54
N LYS A 51 -13.50 -4.96 -2.24
CA LYS A 51 -14.04 -3.74 -1.65
C LYS A 51 -13.04 -2.60 -1.74
N VAL A 52 -13.53 -1.36 -1.81
CA VAL A 52 -12.71 -0.15 -1.89
C VAL A 52 -12.79 0.61 -0.58
N PHE A 53 -11.63 1.00 -0.06
CA PHE A 53 -11.48 1.92 1.06
C PHE A 53 -10.88 3.23 0.55
N PHE A 54 -11.54 4.36 0.81
CA PHE A 54 -11.07 5.68 0.41
C PHE A 54 -10.35 6.38 1.56
N CYS A 55 -9.26 7.03 1.26
CA CYS A 55 -8.47 7.86 2.18
C CYS A 55 -7.92 9.08 1.44
N ASN A 56 -7.24 9.99 2.14
CA ASN A 56 -6.84 11.28 1.56
C ASN A 56 -5.48 11.24 0.85
N SER A 57 -4.68 10.21 1.07
CA SER A 57 -3.30 10.15 0.56
C SER A 57 -2.77 8.72 0.46
N GLY A 58 -1.69 8.54 -0.32
CA GLY A 58 -0.99 7.25 -0.39
C GLY A 58 -0.39 6.82 0.95
N THR A 59 0.08 7.76 1.79
CA THR A 59 0.58 7.40 3.12
C THR A 59 -0.54 6.87 4.02
N GLU A 60 -1.74 7.45 3.97
CA GLU A 60 -2.90 6.93 4.69
C GLU A 60 -3.36 5.57 4.15
N ALA A 61 -3.26 5.34 2.85
CA ALA A 61 -3.53 4.02 2.26
C ALA A 61 -2.56 2.96 2.80
N ASN A 62 -1.27 3.28 2.90
CA ASN A 62 -0.28 2.40 3.50
C ASN A 62 -0.51 2.17 5.00
N GLU A 63 -0.86 3.20 5.78
CA GLU A 63 -1.24 3.06 7.19
C GLU A 63 -2.45 2.13 7.36
N ALA A 64 -3.47 2.29 6.52
CA ALA A 64 -4.64 1.43 6.51
C ALA A 64 -4.26 -0.01 6.15
N ALA A 65 -3.42 -0.21 5.14
CA ALA A 65 -2.93 -1.53 4.73
C ALA A 65 -2.13 -2.22 5.83
N ILE A 66 -1.19 -1.51 6.50
CA ILE A 66 -0.40 -2.04 7.64
C ILE A 66 -1.34 -2.52 8.75
N LYS A 67 -2.32 -1.70 9.12
CA LYS A 67 -3.31 -2.05 10.15
C LYS A 67 -4.18 -3.24 9.73
N LEU A 68 -4.63 -3.23 8.48
CA LEU A 68 -5.50 -4.27 7.93
C LEU A 68 -4.81 -5.64 7.91
N VAL A 69 -3.56 -5.74 7.41
CA VAL A 69 -2.84 -7.01 7.35
C VAL A 69 -2.52 -7.55 8.72
N ARG A 70 -2.16 -6.69 9.68
CA ARG A 70 -1.92 -7.08 11.08
C ARG A 70 -3.20 -7.58 11.75
N LYS A 71 -4.32 -6.85 11.59
CA LYS A 71 -5.62 -7.25 12.15
C LYS A 71 -6.12 -8.57 11.53
N TRP A 72 -6.02 -8.68 10.21
CA TRP A 72 -6.39 -9.90 9.49
C TRP A 72 -5.58 -11.12 9.98
N SER A 73 -4.29 -10.94 10.20
CA SER A 73 -3.41 -11.99 10.70
C SER A 73 -3.75 -12.38 12.14
N PHE A 74 -3.94 -11.40 13.02
CA PHE A 74 -4.34 -11.63 14.40
C PHE A 74 -5.64 -12.43 14.51
N ASP A 75 -6.66 -12.09 13.71
CA ASP A 75 -7.95 -12.76 13.73
C ASP A 75 -7.88 -14.23 13.26
N ARG A 76 -6.83 -14.63 12.53
CA ARG A 76 -6.65 -15.98 11.99
C ARG A 76 -5.60 -16.81 12.69
N ALA A 77 -4.53 -16.18 13.15
CA ALA A 77 -3.37 -16.86 13.69
C ALA A 77 -3.05 -16.49 15.16
N GLY A 78 -3.80 -15.52 15.73
CA GLY A 78 -3.51 -14.99 17.06
C GLY A 78 -2.27 -14.10 17.08
N GLU A 79 -1.61 -14.03 18.23
CA GLU A 79 -0.41 -13.24 18.43
C GLU A 79 0.82 -13.85 17.73
N GLY A 80 1.83 -12.99 17.47
CA GLY A 80 3.15 -13.40 16.96
C GLY A 80 3.33 -13.30 15.45
N ARG A 81 2.26 -13.29 14.64
CA ARG A 81 2.34 -13.17 13.19
C ARG A 81 1.91 -11.76 12.73
N HIS A 82 2.83 -10.80 12.83
CA HIS A 82 2.54 -9.37 12.53
C HIS A 82 3.63 -8.65 11.75
N GLU A 83 4.72 -9.36 11.39
CA GLU A 83 5.81 -8.79 10.62
C GLU A 83 5.41 -8.58 9.16
N ILE A 84 6.00 -7.56 8.53
CA ILE A 84 5.77 -7.18 7.15
C ILE A 84 7.13 -7.16 6.44
N ALA A 85 7.26 -7.93 5.37
CA ALA A 85 8.42 -7.84 4.49
C ALA A 85 8.25 -6.67 3.52
N VAL A 86 9.33 -5.91 3.30
CA VAL A 86 9.40 -4.78 2.37
C VAL A 86 10.68 -4.89 1.53
N LEU A 87 10.73 -4.27 0.37
CA LEU A 87 11.92 -4.30 -0.47
C LEU A 87 12.86 -3.11 -0.19
N GLU A 88 14.15 -3.37 -0.28
CA GLU A 88 15.17 -2.33 -0.28
C GLU A 88 14.86 -1.25 -1.33
N GLY A 89 15.00 0.03 -0.95
CA GLY A 89 14.67 1.16 -1.79
C GLY A 89 13.18 1.47 -1.91
N SER A 90 12.29 0.74 -1.23
CA SER A 90 10.86 1.02 -1.24
C SER A 90 10.52 2.39 -0.64
N PHE A 91 9.37 2.93 -1.07
CA PHE A 91 8.80 4.15 -0.50
C PHE A 91 7.31 3.94 -0.22
N HIS A 92 6.94 3.95 1.05
CA HIS A 92 5.56 3.71 1.51
C HIS A 92 4.93 4.90 2.25
N GLY A 93 5.57 6.07 2.22
CA GLY A 93 5.06 7.28 2.83
C GLY A 93 5.93 7.80 3.97
N ARG A 94 5.46 8.88 4.63
CA ARG A 94 6.21 9.58 5.71
C ARG A 94 5.44 9.66 7.04
N SER A 95 4.26 9.08 7.16
CA SER A 95 3.64 8.76 8.45
C SER A 95 4.46 7.68 9.16
N TYR A 96 4.34 7.50 10.47
CA TYR A 96 5.24 6.59 11.20
C TYR A 96 5.20 5.14 10.69
N GLY A 97 4.04 4.59 10.36
CA GLY A 97 3.94 3.26 9.75
C GLY A 97 4.51 3.24 8.33
N GLY A 98 4.14 4.20 7.50
CA GLY A 98 4.67 4.34 6.15
C GLY A 98 6.18 4.59 6.13
N LEU A 99 6.70 5.41 7.06
CA LEU A 99 8.13 5.67 7.22
C LEU A 99 8.88 4.40 7.63
N SER A 100 8.33 3.63 8.57
CA SER A 100 8.92 2.37 9.03
C SER A 100 8.96 1.30 7.95
N ALA A 101 7.98 1.30 7.04
CA ALA A 101 7.92 0.43 5.88
C ALA A 101 8.81 0.90 4.72
N THR A 102 9.22 2.18 4.72
CA THR A 102 10.10 2.76 3.68
C THR A 102 11.54 2.33 3.90
N ALA A 103 12.02 1.36 3.12
CA ALA A 103 13.36 0.78 3.29
C ALA A 103 14.46 1.65 2.67
N GLN A 104 14.56 2.89 3.13
CA GLN A 104 15.57 3.88 2.77
C GLN A 104 16.07 4.61 4.03
N PRO A 105 17.23 4.21 4.60
CA PRO A 105 17.73 4.72 5.89
C PRO A 105 17.85 6.25 5.98
N LYS A 106 18.08 6.92 4.85
CA LYS A 106 18.16 8.41 4.81
C LYS A 106 16.88 9.12 5.28
N PHE A 107 15.72 8.43 5.21
CA PHE A 107 14.46 8.99 5.69
C PHE A 107 14.18 8.68 7.16
N HIS A 108 14.91 7.75 7.77
CA HIS A 108 14.70 7.33 9.15
C HIS A 108 15.41 8.22 10.16
N GLN A 109 16.55 8.81 9.76
CA GLN A 109 17.43 9.56 10.63
C GLN A 109 16.69 10.68 11.38
N GLY A 110 16.73 10.62 12.71
CA GLY A 110 16.12 11.61 13.61
C GLY A 110 14.62 11.34 13.92
N PHE A 111 14.06 10.22 13.43
CA PHE A 111 12.66 9.83 13.68
C PHE A 111 12.53 8.51 14.47
N GLU A 112 13.64 7.98 14.96
CA GLU A 112 13.63 6.79 15.82
C GLU A 112 13.06 7.10 17.22
N PRO A 113 12.40 6.11 17.87
CA PRO A 113 12.23 4.73 17.43
C PRO A 113 11.10 4.60 16.38
N LEU A 114 11.37 3.82 15.33
CA LEU A 114 10.37 3.50 14.31
C LEU A 114 9.40 2.41 14.79
N LEU A 115 8.28 2.26 14.10
CA LEU A 115 7.34 1.16 14.34
C LEU A 115 8.02 -0.20 14.04
N PRO A 116 8.10 -1.14 14.99
CA PRO A 116 8.75 -2.43 14.78
C PRO A 116 7.94 -3.37 13.87
N GLY A 117 8.63 -4.45 13.42
CA GLY A 117 8.02 -5.54 12.67
C GLY A 117 8.08 -5.33 11.14
N PHE A 118 9.09 -4.63 10.65
CA PHE A 118 9.40 -4.56 9.22
C PHE A 118 10.74 -5.24 8.95
N THR A 119 10.77 -6.10 7.93
CA THR A 119 11.97 -6.81 7.46
C THR A 119 12.27 -6.37 6.04
N THR A 120 13.46 -5.79 5.83
CA THR A 120 13.91 -5.38 4.50
C THR A 120 14.55 -6.55 3.76
N VAL A 121 14.13 -6.75 2.52
CA VAL A 121 14.62 -7.77 1.60
C VAL A 121 15.32 -7.10 0.41
N PRO A 122 16.45 -7.60 -0.07
CA PRO A 122 17.10 -7.08 -1.26
C PRO A 122 16.17 -7.03 -2.49
N PHE A 123 16.29 -5.97 -3.27
CA PHE A 123 15.44 -5.75 -4.44
C PHE A 123 15.68 -6.81 -5.52
N GLY A 124 14.62 -7.50 -5.94
CA GLY A 124 14.67 -8.48 -7.03
C GLY A 124 15.26 -9.84 -6.66
N ASP A 125 15.59 -10.08 -5.39
CA ASP A 125 16.10 -11.36 -4.90
C ASP A 125 14.96 -12.23 -4.37
N ILE A 126 14.54 -13.21 -5.15
CA ILE A 126 13.45 -14.12 -4.80
C ILE A 126 13.85 -15.12 -3.71
N GLY A 127 15.12 -15.53 -3.66
CA GLY A 127 15.63 -16.43 -2.63
C GLY A 127 15.68 -15.75 -1.26
N ALA A 128 16.14 -14.50 -1.23
CA ALA A 128 16.12 -13.70 -0.01
C ALA A 128 14.68 -13.42 0.46
N LEU A 129 13.74 -13.17 -0.48
CA LEU A 129 12.34 -13.02 -0.15
C LEU A 129 11.79 -14.32 0.48
N GLU A 130 12.02 -15.48 -0.13
CA GLU A 130 11.56 -16.76 0.39
C GLU A 130 12.07 -17.06 1.81
N ALA A 131 13.34 -16.74 2.07
CA ALA A 131 13.96 -16.89 3.39
C ALA A 131 13.36 -15.91 4.43
N ALA A 132 13.04 -14.68 4.01
CA ALA A 132 12.46 -13.66 4.88
C ALA A 132 10.99 -13.93 5.24
N LEU A 133 10.25 -14.66 4.39
CA LEU A 133 8.83 -14.98 4.61
C LEU A 133 8.66 -16.12 5.64
N THR A 134 9.03 -15.84 6.89
CA THR A 134 8.89 -16.75 8.05
C THR A 134 7.44 -16.82 8.56
N ASP A 135 7.18 -17.68 9.55
CA ASP A 135 5.87 -17.81 10.20
C ASP A 135 5.43 -16.54 10.95
N ARG A 136 6.35 -15.62 11.21
CA ARG A 136 6.06 -14.33 11.85
C ARG A 136 5.55 -13.28 10.85
N VAL A 137 5.76 -13.49 9.55
CA VAL A 137 5.38 -12.54 8.48
C VAL A 137 3.92 -12.73 8.11
N CYS A 138 3.15 -11.64 8.15
CA CYS A 138 1.74 -11.61 7.74
C CYS A 138 1.53 -11.05 6.33
N ALA A 139 2.45 -10.20 5.85
CA ALA A 139 2.32 -9.57 4.54
C ALA A 139 3.68 -9.29 3.90
N PHE A 140 3.69 -9.25 2.57
CA PHE A 140 4.75 -8.69 1.75
C PHE A 140 4.21 -7.45 1.04
N PHE A 141 4.84 -6.29 1.30
CA PHE A 141 4.52 -5.02 0.64
C PHE A 141 5.49 -4.79 -0.52
N VAL A 142 4.96 -4.49 -1.69
CA VAL A 142 5.76 -4.29 -2.89
C VAL A 142 5.19 -3.19 -3.77
N GLU A 143 6.05 -2.33 -4.29
CA GLU A 143 5.69 -1.45 -5.40
C GLU A 143 5.90 -2.24 -6.71
N PRO A 144 4.92 -2.36 -7.61
CA PRO A 144 5.13 -3.00 -8.92
C PRO A 144 6.24 -2.31 -9.73
N ILE A 145 6.41 -1.02 -9.53
CA ILE A 145 7.52 -0.20 -10.01
C ILE A 145 7.93 0.73 -8.86
N GLN A 146 9.16 0.65 -8.38
CA GLN A 146 9.65 1.59 -7.37
C GLN A 146 9.86 2.97 -7.99
N GLY A 147 8.99 3.92 -7.66
CA GLY A 147 9.02 5.26 -8.23
C GLY A 147 10.09 6.16 -7.63
N GLU A 148 10.14 6.26 -6.31
CA GLU A 148 11.01 7.21 -5.58
C GLU A 148 12.50 6.83 -5.61
N SER A 149 12.84 5.60 -5.91
CA SER A 149 14.23 5.14 -6.04
C SER A 149 14.76 5.10 -7.47
N GLY A 150 14.15 5.87 -8.38
CA GLY A 150 14.63 6.05 -9.75
C GLY A 150 13.90 5.20 -10.80
N VAL A 151 12.62 4.94 -10.61
CA VAL A 151 11.77 4.17 -11.54
C VAL A 151 12.36 2.79 -11.83
N ARG A 152 12.54 2.00 -10.77
CA ARG A 152 13.12 0.66 -10.86
C ARG A 152 12.04 -0.39 -11.14
N THR A 153 12.22 -1.17 -12.19
CA THR A 153 11.38 -2.32 -12.53
C THR A 153 11.98 -3.61 -12.00
N HIS A 154 11.13 -4.54 -11.58
CA HIS A 154 11.58 -5.85 -11.12
C HIS A 154 12.14 -6.71 -12.26
N PRO A 155 13.01 -7.67 -11.94
CA PRO A 155 13.40 -8.71 -12.91
C PRO A 155 12.16 -9.42 -13.49
N PRO A 156 12.24 -9.88 -14.76
CA PRO A 156 11.15 -10.64 -15.37
C PRO A 156 10.74 -11.84 -14.51
N GLY A 157 9.44 -12.00 -14.26
CA GLY A 157 8.89 -13.10 -13.46
C GLY A 157 8.88 -12.89 -11.94
N TYR A 158 9.68 -11.98 -11.40
CA TYR A 158 9.81 -11.78 -9.95
C TYR A 158 8.47 -11.60 -9.22
N LEU A 159 7.61 -10.70 -9.70
CA LEU A 159 6.31 -10.44 -9.06
C LEU A 159 5.37 -11.65 -9.09
N ALA A 160 5.42 -12.44 -10.17
CA ALA A 160 4.63 -13.67 -10.28
C ALA A 160 5.11 -14.73 -9.29
N GLU A 161 6.43 -14.91 -9.16
CA GLU A 161 7.03 -15.82 -8.20
C GLU A 161 6.76 -15.39 -6.76
N ALA A 162 6.93 -14.11 -6.44
CA ALA A 162 6.62 -13.53 -5.14
C ALA A 162 5.15 -13.75 -4.75
N ALA A 163 4.22 -13.53 -5.70
CA ALA A 163 2.80 -13.81 -5.49
C ALA A 163 2.54 -15.30 -5.23
N GLY A 164 3.26 -16.19 -5.93
CA GLY A 164 3.24 -17.63 -5.72
C GLY A 164 3.73 -18.02 -4.33
N LEU A 165 4.84 -17.46 -3.88
CA LEU A 165 5.39 -17.65 -2.53
C LEU A 165 4.40 -17.20 -1.45
N CYS A 166 3.86 -16.00 -1.57
CA CYS A 166 2.88 -15.48 -0.63
C CYS A 166 1.65 -16.39 -0.51
N ARG A 167 1.11 -16.86 -1.63
CA ARG A 167 -0.03 -17.81 -1.62
C ARG A 167 0.30 -19.12 -0.92
N ARG A 168 1.47 -19.74 -1.23
CA ARG A 168 1.87 -21.01 -0.59
C ARG A 168 2.06 -20.88 0.91
N LYS A 169 2.57 -19.75 1.38
CA LYS A 169 2.84 -19.48 2.81
C LYS A 169 1.65 -18.83 3.54
N GLY A 170 0.53 -18.58 2.88
CA GLY A 170 -0.63 -17.91 3.46
C GLY A 170 -0.32 -16.49 3.94
N ILE A 171 0.53 -15.76 3.20
CA ILE A 171 0.96 -14.40 3.45
C ILE A 171 0.23 -13.47 2.48
N LEU A 172 -0.22 -12.31 2.96
CA LEU A 172 -0.88 -11.33 2.10
C LEU A 172 0.15 -10.62 1.22
N LEU A 173 -0.17 -10.50 -0.08
CA LEU A 173 0.56 -9.63 -1.00
C LEU A 173 -0.16 -8.29 -1.08
N VAL A 174 0.57 -7.21 -0.82
CA VAL A 174 0.10 -5.83 -0.92
C VAL A 174 0.95 -5.10 -1.96
N ALA A 175 0.32 -4.67 -3.08
CA ALA A 175 0.98 -4.00 -4.19
C ALA A 175 0.40 -2.59 -4.41
#